data_d827f7cdff29bc7e14172948a4406b11
#
_entry.id   d827f7cdff29bc7e14172948a4406b11
#
_cell.length_a   1.000
_cell.length_b   1.000
_cell.length_c   1.000
_cell.angle_alpha   90.00
_cell.angle_beta   90.00
_cell.angle_gamma   90.00
#
_symmetry.space_group_name_H-M   'P 1'
#
loop_
_entity.id
_entity.type
_entity.pdbx_description
1 polymer ?
#
loop_
_entity_poly.entity_id
_entity_poly.type
_entity_poly.pdbx_seq_one_letter_code
_entity_poly.pdbx_strand_id
1 'polypeptide(L)'
;MTRTITDYTDIPTAGTQIQLGAAIAGSLLKRKISAINMRADPGNTGNAAVGDSGVSLTNGYILKPGEALSVDYGDGSEELGYWWGDVATSGDNIVWVAVGKL
;
A
#
# COMPACT_ATOMS: atom_id res chain seq x y z
N MET A 1 -1.42 -22.02 -7.51
CA MET A 1 -1.97 -21.73 -6.19
C MET A 1 -1.87 -20.22 -5.92
N THR A 2 -2.91 -19.64 -5.35
CA THR A 2 -2.91 -18.23 -4.96
C THR A 2 -2.63 -18.10 -3.47
N ARG A 3 -2.11 -16.95 -3.08
CA ARG A 3 -1.82 -16.64 -1.69
C ARG A 3 -2.31 -15.23 -1.38
N THR A 4 -2.97 -15.07 -0.24
CA THR A 4 -3.40 -13.77 0.25
C THR A 4 -2.42 -13.28 1.31
N ILE A 5 -1.97 -12.04 1.16
CA ILE A 5 -1.10 -11.36 2.11
C ILE A 5 -1.84 -10.14 2.61
N THR A 6 -2.01 -10.04 3.91
CA THR A 6 -2.74 -8.94 4.56
C THR A 6 -1.86 -8.29 5.59
N ASP A 7 -1.80 -6.96 5.59
CA ASP A 7 -1.08 -6.22 6.63
C ASP A 7 -1.54 -4.76 6.60
N TYR A 8 -0.99 -3.99 7.51
CA TYR A 8 -1.11 -2.54 7.48
C TYR A 8 0.28 -1.93 7.61
N THR A 9 0.44 -0.72 7.10
CA THR A 9 1.71 -0.01 7.13
C THR A 9 1.51 1.33 7.84
N ASP A 10 2.12 1.46 9.01
CA ASP A 10 2.17 2.75 9.71
C ASP A 10 3.20 3.65 9.03
N ILE A 11 2.85 4.92 8.88
CA ILE A 11 3.76 5.92 8.35
C ILE A 11 4.03 6.93 9.48
N PRO A 12 5.12 6.72 10.23
CA PRO A 12 5.37 7.50 11.44
C PRO A 12 5.68 8.97 11.19
N THR A 13 6.16 9.30 9.99
CA THR A 13 6.52 10.69 9.66
C THR A 13 5.83 11.08 8.36
N ALA A 14 4.87 12.01 8.44
CA ALA A 14 4.20 12.55 7.26
C ALA A 14 5.23 13.18 6.31
N GLY A 15 5.07 12.93 5.02
CA GLY A 15 6.02 13.39 4.01
C GLY A 15 7.18 12.47 3.75
N THR A 16 7.31 11.38 4.52
CA THR A 16 8.33 10.35 4.31
C THR A 16 7.65 9.04 3.95
N GLN A 17 7.62 8.73 2.66
CA GLN A 17 6.93 7.54 2.17
C GLN A 17 7.57 6.25 2.69
N ILE A 18 6.72 5.25 2.88
CA ILE A 18 7.12 3.92 3.34
C ILE A 18 6.63 2.90 2.31
N GLN A 19 7.47 1.91 2.01
CA GLN A 19 7.07 0.79 1.16
C GLN A 19 6.01 -0.05 1.87
N LEU A 20 4.90 -0.31 1.19
CA LEU A 20 3.87 -1.18 1.76
C LEU A 20 4.46 -2.57 1.94
N GLY A 21 4.23 -3.16 3.10
CA GLY A 21 4.81 -4.44 3.45
C GLY A 21 6.25 -4.39 3.94
N ALA A 22 6.80 -3.20 4.20
CA ALA A 22 8.19 -3.07 4.69
C ALA A 22 8.43 -3.82 6.00
N ALA A 23 7.39 -4.06 6.79
CA ALA A 23 7.50 -4.78 8.06
C ALA A 23 7.47 -6.30 7.92
N ILE A 24 7.16 -6.83 6.73
CA ILE A 24 7.12 -8.26 6.49
C ILE A 24 8.46 -8.76 5.94
N ALA A 25 8.63 -10.08 5.84
CA ALA A 25 9.87 -10.67 5.32
C ALA A 25 10.19 -10.13 3.92
N GLY A 26 11.45 -9.74 3.70
CA GLY A 26 11.88 -9.13 2.44
C GLY A 26 11.59 -9.99 1.21
N SER A 27 11.60 -11.31 1.35
CA SER A 27 11.26 -12.22 0.25
C SER A 27 9.83 -12.05 -0.23
N LEU A 28 8.91 -11.59 0.62
CA LEU A 28 7.53 -11.36 0.23
C LEU A 28 7.37 -10.09 -0.60
N LEU A 29 8.28 -9.11 -0.45
CA LEU A 29 8.23 -7.88 -1.24
C LEU A 29 8.50 -8.13 -2.71
N LYS A 30 9.21 -9.19 -3.04
CA LYS A 30 9.51 -9.58 -4.42
C LYS A 30 8.48 -10.54 -5.00
N ARG A 31 7.49 -10.94 -4.22
CA ARG A 31 6.42 -11.81 -4.71
C ARG A 31 5.59 -11.07 -5.75
N LYS A 32 5.30 -11.78 -6.83
CA LYS A 32 4.38 -11.28 -7.85
C LYS A 32 2.97 -11.36 -7.31
N ILE A 33 2.25 -10.26 -7.40
CA ILE A 33 0.83 -10.19 -7.01
C ILE A 33 -0.01 -9.96 -8.25
N SER A 34 -1.20 -10.51 -8.26
CA SER A 34 -2.15 -10.32 -9.35
C SER A 34 -3.17 -9.23 -9.05
N ALA A 35 -3.34 -8.88 -7.78
CA ALA A 35 -4.25 -7.82 -7.35
C ALA A 35 -3.84 -7.31 -5.98
N ILE A 36 -4.17 -6.05 -5.71
CA ILE A 36 -3.99 -5.44 -4.39
C ILE A 36 -5.13 -4.48 -4.11
N ASN A 37 -5.63 -4.48 -2.88
CA ASN A 37 -6.56 -3.48 -2.37
C ASN A 37 -5.85 -2.70 -1.27
N MET A 38 -5.85 -1.38 -1.38
CA MET A 38 -5.22 -0.49 -0.41
C MET A 38 -6.29 0.45 0.11
N ARG A 39 -6.34 0.64 1.43
CA ARG A 39 -7.34 1.51 2.05
C ARG A 39 -6.66 2.40 3.09
N ALA A 40 -6.97 3.69 3.04
CA ALA A 40 -6.63 4.57 4.15
C ALA A 40 -7.49 4.15 5.34
N ASP A 41 -6.86 3.88 6.50
CA ASP A 41 -7.59 3.45 7.68
C ASP A 41 -8.68 4.47 8.01
N PRO A 42 -9.93 4.02 8.27
CA PRO A 42 -11.00 4.95 8.66
C PRO A 42 -10.68 5.81 9.88
N GLY A 43 -9.77 5.36 10.74
CA GLY A 43 -9.30 6.10 11.90
C GLY A 43 -8.22 7.14 11.60
N ASN A 44 -7.76 7.24 10.36
CA ASN A 44 -6.76 8.25 9.99
C ASN A 44 -7.31 9.66 10.20
N THR A 45 -6.42 10.58 10.59
CA THR A 45 -6.77 12.00 10.77
C THR A 45 -6.78 12.74 9.44
N GLY A 46 -5.85 12.40 8.54
CA GLY A 46 -5.70 13.07 7.25
C GLY A 46 -5.73 12.10 6.08
N ASN A 47 -5.49 12.62 4.89
CA ASN A 47 -5.45 11.82 3.68
C ASN A 47 -4.19 10.97 3.60
N ALA A 48 -4.27 9.88 2.86
CA ALA A 48 -3.13 9.06 2.48
C ALA A 48 -2.94 9.14 0.96
N ALA A 49 -1.76 8.74 0.49
CA ALA A 49 -1.47 8.63 -0.93
C ALA A 49 -0.77 7.30 -1.17
N VAL A 50 -1.08 6.66 -2.28
CA VAL A 50 -0.44 5.42 -2.70
C VAL A 50 0.10 5.56 -4.13
N GLY A 51 1.18 4.87 -4.42
CA GLY A 51 1.82 4.90 -5.72
C GLY A 51 3.16 4.18 -5.69
N ASP A 52 4.08 4.61 -6.54
CA ASP A 52 5.43 4.07 -6.58
C ASP A 52 6.34 4.75 -5.53
N SER A 53 7.64 4.49 -5.60
CA SER A 53 8.61 5.03 -4.64
C SER A 53 8.74 6.56 -4.66
N GLY A 54 8.13 7.22 -5.64
CA GLY A 54 8.08 8.68 -5.70
C GLY A 54 6.79 9.28 -5.15
N VAL A 55 5.94 8.47 -4.50
CA VAL A 55 4.64 8.93 -4.03
C VAL A 55 4.75 10.01 -2.97
N SER A 56 3.83 10.98 -3.04
CA SER A 56 3.66 12.01 -2.02
C SER A 56 2.20 12.46 -2.03
N LEU A 57 1.82 13.35 -1.11
CA LEU A 57 0.45 13.88 -1.07
C LEU A 57 0.13 14.77 -2.29
N THR A 58 1.13 15.12 -3.08
CA THR A 58 0.96 15.88 -4.32
C THR A 58 1.28 15.05 -5.55
N ASN A 59 1.67 13.79 -5.39
CA ASN A 59 2.05 12.91 -6.50
C ASN A 59 1.70 11.48 -6.14
N GLY A 60 0.48 11.08 -6.41
CA GLY A 60 -0.02 9.74 -6.13
C GLY A 60 -1.52 9.71 -6.15
N TYR A 61 -2.09 8.57 -5.84
CA TYR A 61 -3.54 8.41 -5.73
C TYR A 61 -3.94 8.73 -4.30
N ILE A 62 -4.77 9.77 -4.13
CA ILE A 62 -5.15 10.26 -2.80
C ILE A 62 -6.35 9.48 -2.27
N LEU A 63 -6.24 9.03 -1.03
CA LEU A 63 -7.29 8.31 -0.31
C LEU A 63 -7.66 9.10 0.94
N LYS A 64 -8.91 9.53 1.04
CA LYS A 64 -9.46 10.08 2.29
C LYS A 64 -9.61 8.94 3.30
N PRO A 65 -9.69 9.23 4.61
CA PRO A 65 -9.90 8.15 5.60
C PRO A 65 -11.08 7.26 5.21
N GLY A 66 -10.84 5.96 5.14
CA GLY A 66 -11.84 4.97 4.75
C GLY A 66 -11.95 4.69 3.26
N GLU A 67 -11.36 5.52 2.40
CA GLU A 67 -11.38 5.29 0.96
C GLU A 67 -10.37 4.21 0.56
N ALA A 68 -10.67 3.49 -0.51
CA ALA A 68 -9.84 2.40 -1.00
C ALA A 68 -9.57 2.51 -2.49
N LEU A 69 -8.43 1.94 -2.91
CA LEU A 69 -8.08 1.73 -4.30
C LEU A 69 -7.82 0.26 -4.50
N SER A 70 -8.48 -0.32 -5.50
CA SER A 70 -8.24 -1.71 -5.91
C SER A 70 -7.54 -1.71 -7.26
N VAL A 71 -6.48 -2.50 -7.37
CA VAL A 71 -5.73 -2.65 -8.61
C VAL A 71 -5.71 -4.13 -8.96
N ASP A 72 -6.16 -4.46 -10.16
CA ASP A 72 -6.19 -5.82 -10.69
C ASP A 72 -5.34 -5.83 -11.96
N TYR A 73 -4.34 -6.68 -11.98
CA TYR A 73 -3.42 -6.77 -13.12
C TYR A 73 -3.91 -7.74 -14.20
N GLY A 74 -5.07 -8.37 -14.00
CA GLY A 74 -5.60 -9.36 -14.96
C GLY A 74 -4.63 -10.54 -15.08
N ASP A 75 -4.15 -10.80 -16.29
CA ASP A 75 -3.16 -11.86 -16.55
C ASP A 75 -1.73 -11.44 -16.23
N GLY A 76 -1.50 -10.15 -15.93
CA GLY A 76 -0.20 -9.63 -15.55
C GLY A 76 0.06 -9.75 -14.07
N SER A 77 1.16 -9.16 -13.65
CA SER A 77 1.53 -9.13 -12.24
C SER A 77 2.53 -8.02 -11.99
N GLU A 78 2.65 -7.63 -10.72
CA GLU A 78 3.66 -6.70 -10.25
C GLU A 78 4.22 -7.21 -8.92
N GLU A 79 5.41 -6.79 -8.55
CA GLU A 79 5.95 -7.14 -7.24
C GLU A 79 5.19 -6.36 -6.15
N LEU A 80 4.93 -7.02 -5.03
CA LEU A 80 4.28 -6.39 -3.89
C LEU A 80 5.03 -5.11 -3.48
N GLY A 81 6.34 -5.15 -3.47
CA GLY A 81 7.20 -4.04 -3.08
C GLY A 81 7.16 -2.84 -4.02
N TYR A 82 6.47 -2.92 -5.15
CA TYR A 82 6.26 -1.76 -6.03
C TYR A 82 5.48 -0.65 -5.33
N TRP A 83 4.57 -1.01 -4.41
CA TRP A 83 3.64 -0.07 -3.82
C TRP A 83 4.22 0.61 -2.59
N TRP A 84 4.07 1.92 -2.55
CA TRP A 84 4.51 2.78 -1.46
C TRP A 84 3.36 3.68 -1.03
N GLY A 85 3.43 4.20 0.18
CA GLY A 85 2.42 5.11 0.70
C GLY A 85 3.02 6.26 1.49
N ASP A 86 2.24 7.34 1.56
CA ASP A 86 2.54 8.50 2.37
C ASP A 86 1.25 8.98 3.02
N VAL A 87 1.36 9.79 4.05
CA VAL A 87 0.20 10.33 4.79
C VAL A 87 0.40 11.80 5.09
N ALA A 88 -0.72 12.52 5.23
CA ALA A 88 -0.71 13.93 5.59
C ALA A 88 -0.47 14.14 7.10
N THR A 89 -0.80 13.15 7.91
CA THR A 89 -0.69 13.22 9.38
C THR A 89 0.18 12.07 9.86
N SER A 90 1.26 12.40 10.57
CA SER A 90 2.18 11.39 11.12
C SER A 90 1.45 10.38 11.99
N GLY A 91 1.76 9.11 11.83
CA GLY A 91 1.14 8.02 12.57
C GLY A 91 -0.09 7.42 11.92
N ASP A 92 -0.63 8.04 10.88
CA ASP A 92 -1.71 7.45 10.08
C ASP A 92 -1.18 6.22 9.33
N ASN A 93 -2.10 5.35 8.89
CA ASN A 93 -1.69 4.09 8.27
C ASN A 93 -2.52 3.74 7.04
N ILE A 94 -2.01 2.77 6.28
CA ILE A 94 -2.65 2.20 5.10
C ILE A 94 -2.81 0.70 5.34
N VAL A 95 -4.04 0.23 5.26
CA VAL A 95 -4.37 -1.20 5.34
C VAL A 95 -4.40 -1.76 3.93
N TRP A 96 -3.81 -2.92 3.72
CA TRP A 96 -3.78 -3.49 2.37
C TRP A 96 -3.92 -5.01 2.40
N VAL A 97 -4.47 -5.53 1.30
CA VAL A 97 -4.61 -6.97 1.05
C VAL A 97 -4.11 -7.22 -0.36
N ALA A 98 -3.16 -8.12 -0.51
CA ALA A 98 -2.63 -8.50 -1.81
C ALA A 98 -2.89 -9.97 -2.07
N VAL A 99 -3.14 -10.30 -3.33
CA VAL A 99 -3.33 -11.68 -3.79
C VAL A 99 -2.23 -11.99 -4.78
N GLY A 100 -1.46 -13.03 -4.48
CA GLY A 100 -0.33 -13.43 -5.30
C GLY A 100 -0.39 -14.89 -5.71
N LYS A 101 0.44 -15.24 -6.67
CA LYS A 101 0.66 -16.63 -7.07
C LYS A 101 1.89 -17.17 -6.37
N LEU A 102 1.80 -18.42 -5.94
CA LEU A 102 2.93 -19.14 -5.37
C LEU A 102 3.75 -19.83 -6.45
#